data_658eb10614258ba4018c5980de862fa0
#
_entry.id   658eb10614258ba4018c5980de862fa0
#
_cell.length_a   1.000
_cell.length_b   1.000
_cell.length_c   1.000
_cell.angle_alpha   90.00
_cell.angle_beta   90.00
_cell.angle_gamma   90.00
#
_symmetry.space_group_name_H-M   'P 1'
#
loop_
_entity.id
_entity.type
_entity.pdbx_description
1 polymer ?
#
loop_
_entity_poly.entity_id
_entity_poly.type
_entity_poly.pdbx_seq_one_letter_code
_entity_poly.pdbx_strand_id
1 'polypeptide(L)'
;MKFTFKGGIHPYEGKELTEEKDVIDYLPQGDMVYPLSQHIGAPAKPIVKKGDRVLAGQLIAEAAGFVSANIHASVSGTVKTIEPRLTSSGSKVNSIIIENDKQYETLAYTPNDKPLDELTREEVIDAIQKAGIVGMGGAGFPTHVKLSPKNLDDIDFIIVNASECEPYLTSDYRRIIDDSDKVIEGLRIVLAIFPNAQGIIAVEDNKPKAIKLLQDKLAGDARIRVNAMPTKYPEGAERQLIFANTGRYINSSMLPADAGCIVHNVDTVYAICEAVREGKPLTERLVTVSGDAIKNPCNIRMKIGTNYQELIDCAEGFSKDPAKLVAGGPMMGKAIYTTDIPATKSSSAILALSEDAVAEMEPSACIRCGRCIEVCPGRVMPNKLATLAARNDIDAFVKNNGMECCECGCCSYVCPARRHLTQMIAGTRKLVLANKKK
;
A
#
# COMPACT_ATOMS: atom_id res chain seq x y z
N MET A 1 -20.68 10.41 -16.16
CA MET A 1 -19.72 9.29 -16.05
C MET A 1 -19.72 8.90 -14.59
N LYS A 2 -20.24 7.72 -14.25
CA LYS A 2 -20.48 7.33 -12.87
C LYS A 2 -19.25 6.56 -12.37
N PHE A 3 -18.70 6.94 -11.19
CA PHE A 3 -17.58 6.29 -10.52
C PHE A 3 -16.27 6.15 -11.33
N THR A 4 -15.83 7.20 -12.04
CA THR A 4 -14.57 7.20 -12.77
C THR A 4 -13.98 8.60 -12.93
N PHE A 5 -12.75 8.70 -13.43
CA PHE A 5 -12.03 9.96 -13.65
C PHE A 5 -11.59 10.11 -15.12
N LYS A 6 -11.10 11.28 -15.53
CA LYS A 6 -10.54 11.51 -16.86
C LYS A 6 -9.07 11.12 -16.94
N GLY A 7 -8.65 10.57 -18.08
CA GLY A 7 -7.30 10.02 -18.28
C GLY A 7 -7.25 8.54 -17.85
N GLY A 8 -6.06 8.06 -17.47
CA GLY A 8 -5.82 6.66 -17.15
C GLY A 8 -5.52 5.79 -18.36
N ILE A 9 -5.21 4.54 -18.11
CA ILE A 9 -4.82 3.54 -19.11
C ILE A 9 -5.44 2.19 -18.75
N HIS A 10 -5.41 1.24 -19.69
CA HIS A 10 -5.81 -0.14 -19.51
C HIS A 10 -4.61 -1.05 -19.83
N PRO A 11 -3.70 -1.28 -18.87
CA PRO A 11 -2.60 -2.22 -19.04
C PRO A 11 -3.11 -3.66 -19.06
N TYR A 12 -2.28 -4.61 -19.50
CA TYR A 12 -2.55 -6.04 -19.28
C TYR A 12 -2.63 -6.31 -17.78
N GLU A 13 -3.69 -6.98 -17.33
CA GLU A 13 -3.97 -7.09 -15.90
C GLU A 13 -3.16 -8.20 -15.21
N GLY A 14 -2.98 -9.36 -15.84
CA GLY A 14 -2.21 -10.49 -15.30
C GLY A 14 -2.75 -11.09 -14.00
N LYS A 15 -4.02 -10.80 -13.64
CA LYS A 15 -4.64 -11.24 -12.37
C LYS A 15 -5.05 -12.70 -12.40
N GLU A 16 -5.31 -13.25 -13.58
CA GLU A 16 -5.66 -14.65 -13.81
C GLU A 16 -4.61 -15.63 -13.28
N LEU A 17 -3.37 -15.17 -13.07
CA LEU A 17 -2.29 -16.00 -12.53
C LEU A 17 -2.52 -16.41 -11.07
N THR A 18 -3.27 -15.60 -10.29
CA THR A 18 -3.35 -15.75 -8.83
C THR A 18 -4.74 -15.54 -8.24
N GLU A 19 -5.68 -14.89 -8.94
CA GLU A 19 -6.95 -14.44 -8.36
C GLU A 19 -7.85 -15.59 -7.86
N GLU A 20 -7.84 -16.74 -8.54
CA GLU A 20 -8.66 -17.91 -8.18
C GLU A 20 -7.91 -18.91 -7.30
N LYS A 21 -6.64 -18.66 -6.96
CA LYS A 21 -5.85 -19.57 -6.11
C LYS A 21 -6.07 -19.26 -4.63
N ASP A 22 -6.07 -20.32 -3.83
CA ASP A 22 -6.12 -20.19 -2.39
C ASP A 22 -4.87 -19.49 -1.84
N VAL A 23 -5.05 -18.80 -0.71
CA VAL A 23 -3.96 -18.15 -0.01
C VAL A 23 -3.09 -19.19 0.68
N ILE A 24 -1.77 -19.08 0.54
CA ILE A 24 -0.80 -19.92 1.23
C ILE A 24 -0.40 -19.26 2.54
N ASP A 25 -0.63 -19.94 3.66
CA ASP A 25 -0.11 -19.52 4.97
C ASP A 25 1.36 -19.92 5.09
N TYR A 26 2.27 -18.95 5.17
CA TYR A 26 3.70 -19.19 5.20
C TYR A 26 4.32 -18.86 6.55
N LEU A 27 5.05 -19.82 7.12
CA LEU A 27 5.84 -19.65 8.32
C LEU A 27 7.33 -19.53 7.95
N PRO A 28 7.96 -18.36 8.19
CA PRO A 28 9.33 -18.08 7.77
C PRO A 28 10.34 -18.98 8.51
N GLN A 29 11.39 -19.38 7.81
CA GLN A 29 12.41 -20.29 8.32
C GLN A 29 13.72 -19.57 8.67
N GLY A 30 13.97 -18.41 8.10
CA GLY A 30 15.18 -17.63 8.29
C GLY A 30 15.06 -16.58 9.40
N ASP A 31 16.13 -15.78 9.52
CA ASP A 31 16.16 -14.61 10.39
C ASP A 31 15.15 -13.56 9.93
N MET A 32 14.48 -12.95 10.88
CA MET A 32 13.50 -11.91 10.61
C MET A 32 14.10 -10.51 10.71
N VAL A 33 13.82 -9.65 9.74
CA VAL A 33 14.40 -8.32 9.68
C VAL A 33 13.30 -7.25 9.75
N TYR A 34 13.36 -6.40 10.78
CA TYR A 34 12.36 -5.34 11.02
C TYR A 34 13.01 -3.96 10.86
N PRO A 35 12.91 -3.34 9.66
CA PRO A 35 13.36 -1.96 9.48
C PRO A 35 12.63 -1.02 10.43
N LEU A 36 13.36 -0.10 11.07
CA LEU A 36 12.77 0.88 12.00
C LEU A 36 11.98 1.96 11.27
N SER A 37 12.13 2.08 9.95
CA SER A 37 11.39 3.00 9.09
C SER A 37 10.52 2.22 8.09
N GLN A 38 9.41 1.63 8.57
CA GLN A 38 8.40 0.94 7.77
C GLN A 38 7.18 1.83 7.44
N HIS A 39 7.27 3.13 7.74
CA HIS A 39 6.17 4.10 7.65
C HIS A 39 6.71 5.49 7.36
N ILE A 40 5.83 6.40 6.97
CA ILE A 40 6.15 7.83 6.85
C ILE A 40 6.29 8.44 8.26
N GLY A 41 7.21 9.39 8.40
CA GLY A 41 7.47 10.12 9.63
C GLY A 41 8.77 9.70 10.31
N ALA A 42 8.85 9.88 11.62
CA ALA A 42 10.03 9.55 12.40
C ALA A 42 10.20 8.02 12.48
N PRO A 43 11.41 7.46 12.24
CA PRO A 43 11.67 6.05 12.46
C PRO A 43 11.32 5.62 13.89
N ALA A 44 10.80 4.42 14.07
CA ALA A 44 10.53 3.88 15.39
C ALA A 44 11.83 3.70 16.20
N LYS A 45 11.71 3.82 17.52
CA LYS A 45 12.85 3.67 18.45
C LYS A 45 12.85 2.24 19.01
N PRO A 46 13.93 1.46 18.85
CA PRO A 46 14.02 0.11 19.41
C PRO A 46 13.96 0.16 20.94
N ILE A 47 13.21 -0.76 21.53
CA ILE A 47 13.11 -0.97 22.99
C ILE A 47 13.72 -2.30 23.43
N VAL A 48 14.24 -3.07 22.49
CA VAL A 48 14.94 -4.34 22.71
C VAL A 48 16.41 -4.19 22.37
N LYS A 49 17.24 -5.09 22.88
CA LYS A 49 18.68 -5.16 22.65
C LYS A 49 19.12 -6.58 22.29
N LYS A 50 20.33 -6.72 21.76
CA LYS A 50 20.93 -8.01 21.46
C LYS A 50 20.86 -8.95 22.65
N GLY A 51 20.38 -10.17 22.42
CA GLY A 51 20.23 -11.24 23.41
C GLY A 51 18.83 -11.30 24.06
N ASP A 52 18.00 -10.29 23.86
CA ASP A 52 16.63 -10.33 24.41
C ASP A 52 15.80 -11.40 23.66
N ARG A 53 15.08 -12.25 24.41
CA ARG A 53 14.06 -13.15 23.87
C ARG A 53 12.77 -12.35 23.62
N VAL A 54 12.12 -12.63 22.51
CA VAL A 54 10.84 -12.00 22.15
C VAL A 54 9.83 -13.06 21.70
N LEU A 55 8.55 -12.75 21.85
CA LEU A 55 7.44 -13.55 21.38
C LEU A 55 6.76 -12.86 20.17
N ALA A 56 6.05 -13.63 19.34
CA ALA A 56 5.23 -13.07 18.29
C ALA A 56 4.16 -12.14 18.90
N GLY A 57 3.95 -10.98 18.31
CA GLY A 57 3.08 -9.92 18.85
C GLY A 57 3.74 -9.00 19.88
N GLN A 58 4.95 -9.29 20.36
CA GLN A 58 5.64 -8.42 21.29
C GLN A 58 6.10 -7.12 20.64
N LEU A 59 5.88 -5.99 21.33
CA LEU A 59 6.41 -4.69 20.91
C LEU A 59 7.94 -4.71 20.99
N ILE A 60 8.61 -4.38 19.88
CA ILE A 60 10.08 -4.35 19.76
C ILE A 60 10.63 -2.96 19.43
N ALA A 61 9.79 -2.07 18.90
CA ALA A 61 10.14 -0.66 18.72
C ALA A 61 8.91 0.22 18.87
N GLU A 62 9.06 1.33 19.58
CA GLU A 62 8.02 2.32 19.85
C GLU A 62 8.03 3.45 18.83
N ALA A 63 6.84 4.02 18.58
CA ALA A 63 6.70 5.23 17.79
C ALA A 63 7.49 6.39 18.41
N ALA A 64 8.35 7.05 17.63
CA ALA A 64 9.22 8.14 18.10
C ALA A 64 8.59 9.53 17.98
N GLY A 65 7.29 9.63 17.74
CA GLY A 65 6.55 10.89 17.62
C GLY A 65 5.13 10.67 17.13
N PHE A 66 4.37 11.76 16.91
CA PHE A 66 2.98 11.69 16.48
C PHE A 66 2.86 10.99 15.11
N VAL A 67 3.69 11.36 14.12
CA VAL A 67 3.77 10.68 12.84
C VAL A 67 4.86 9.63 12.92
N SER A 68 4.53 8.50 13.50
CA SER A 68 5.37 7.31 13.66
C SER A 68 4.47 6.12 13.99
N ALA A 69 4.98 4.87 13.96
CA ALA A 69 4.20 3.69 14.28
C ALA A 69 5.03 2.64 15.01
N ASN A 70 4.40 1.94 15.95
CA ASN A 70 4.97 0.81 16.68
C ASN A 70 5.35 -0.32 15.74
N ILE A 71 6.37 -1.11 16.11
CA ILE A 71 6.80 -2.31 15.39
C ILE A 71 6.78 -3.49 16.37
N HIS A 72 6.19 -4.59 15.94
CA HIS A 72 6.06 -5.82 16.73
C HIS A 72 6.82 -6.95 16.08
N ALA A 73 7.36 -7.85 16.87
CA ALA A 73 7.91 -9.11 16.38
C ALA A 73 6.78 -9.95 15.79
N SER A 74 7.01 -10.54 14.64
CA SER A 74 6.04 -11.40 13.95
C SER A 74 6.28 -12.89 14.20
N VAL A 75 7.39 -13.22 14.85
CA VAL A 75 7.79 -14.57 15.28
C VAL A 75 8.36 -14.52 16.69
N SER A 76 8.46 -15.68 17.34
CA SER A 76 9.29 -15.83 18.54
C SER A 76 10.77 -16.05 18.17
N GLY A 77 11.67 -15.65 19.06
CA GLY A 77 13.09 -15.80 18.83
C GLY A 77 13.96 -14.92 19.71
N THR A 78 15.22 -14.72 19.33
CA THR A 78 16.19 -13.91 20.07
C THR A 78 16.70 -12.77 19.21
N VAL A 79 16.77 -11.57 19.76
CA VAL A 79 17.35 -10.41 19.08
C VAL A 79 18.83 -10.64 18.83
N LYS A 80 19.21 -10.82 17.56
CA LYS A 80 20.57 -11.12 17.13
C LYS A 80 21.43 -9.87 17.07
N THR A 81 20.91 -8.79 16.49
CA THR A 81 21.59 -7.50 16.36
C THR A 81 20.62 -6.41 15.93
N ILE A 82 21.08 -5.16 16.01
CA ILE A 82 20.42 -4.01 15.39
C ILE A 82 21.45 -3.34 14.48
N GLU A 83 21.22 -3.39 13.17
CA GLU A 83 22.18 -2.91 12.17
C GLU A 83 21.46 -2.43 10.89
N PRO A 84 22.14 -1.66 10.01
CA PRO A 84 21.57 -1.25 8.73
C PRO A 84 21.35 -2.43 7.77
N ARG A 85 20.12 -2.63 7.31
CA ARG A 85 19.76 -3.63 6.29
C ARG A 85 19.10 -2.96 5.08
N LEU A 86 19.34 -3.56 3.91
CA LEU A 86 18.75 -3.10 2.66
C LEU A 86 17.21 -3.28 2.69
N THR A 87 16.50 -2.31 2.14
CA THR A 87 15.05 -2.35 2.00
C THR A 87 14.64 -2.19 0.53
N SER A 88 13.39 -2.46 0.22
CA SER A 88 12.83 -2.26 -1.14
C SER A 88 12.94 -0.82 -1.65
N SER A 89 13.26 0.15 -0.80
CA SER A 89 13.53 1.53 -1.21
C SER A 89 14.91 1.72 -1.88
N GLY A 90 15.77 0.70 -1.86
CA GLY A 90 17.18 0.78 -2.30
C GLY A 90 18.11 1.41 -1.26
N SER A 91 17.61 1.74 -0.07
CA SER A 91 18.38 2.33 1.02
C SER A 91 18.59 1.34 2.15
N LYS A 92 19.72 1.46 2.86
CA LYS A 92 19.95 0.74 4.12
C LYS A 92 19.30 1.50 5.26
N VAL A 93 18.52 0.81 6.08
CA VAL A 93 17.80 1.33 7.24
C VAL A 93 18.15 0.50 8.46
N ASN A 94 18.40 1.15 9.60
CA ASN A 94 18.58 0.45 10.87
C ASN A 94 17.39 -0.48 11.11
N SER A 95 17.70 -1.74 11.36
CA SER A 95 16.72 -2.83 11.46
C SER A 95 17.03 -3.70 12.67
N ILE A 96 16.00 -4.14 13.37
CA ILE A 96 16.12 -5.19 14.38
C ILE A 96 16.13 -6.52 13.64
N ILE A 97 17.12 -7.37 13.95
CA ILE A 97 17.23 -8.72 13.39
C ILE A 97 16.94 -9.71 14.51
N ILE A 98 15.97 -10.58 14.29
CA ILE A 98 15.56 -11.63 15.21
C ILE A 98 15.92 -12.99 14.61
N GLU A 99 16.74 -13.76 15.30
CA GLU A 99 16.96 -15.17 15.02
C GLU A 99 15.68 -15.93 15.36
N ASN A 100 15.01 -16.44 14.33
CA ASN A 100 13.73 -17.15 14.45
C ASN A 100 13.95 -18.52 15.10
N ASP A 101 13.33 -18.78 16.24
CA ASP A 101 13.42 -20.07 16.95
C ASP A 101 12.50 -21.15 16.38
N LYS A 102 11.65 -20.80 15.41
CA LYS A 102 10.67 -21.67 14.73
C LYS A 102 9.63 -22.30 15.67
N GLN A 103 9.47 -21.76 16.86
CA GLN A 103 8.43 -22.17 17.79
C GLN A 103 7.14 -21.36 17.58
N TYR A 104 7.27 -20.13 17.06
CA TYR A 104 6.17 -19.19 16.79
C TYR A 104 5.28 -18.94 18.04
N GLU A 105 5.90 -18.98 19.22
CA GLU A 105 5.20 -18.66 20.46
C GLU A 105 4.65 -17.24 20.40
N THR A 106 3.36 -17.09 20.70
CA THR A 106 2.63 -15.84 20.56
C THR A 106 2.19 -15.31 21.92
N LEU A 107 2.25 -13.99 22.11
CA LEU A 107 1.62 -13.35 23.26
C LEU A 107 0.10 -13.58 23.23
N ALA A 108 -0.48 -13.77 24.39
CA ALA A 108 -1.95 -13.78 24.51
C ALA A 108 -2.50 -12.37 24.23
N TYR A 109 -3.45 -12.29 23.34
CA TYR A 109 -4.18 -11.06 23.05
C TYR A 109 -5.48 -11.01 23.87
N THR A 110 -5.93 -9.81 24.17
CA THR A 110 -7.19 -9.60 24.91
C THR A 110 -8.26 -9.14 23.93
N PRO A 111 -9.26 -9.99 23.62
CA PRO A 111 -10.38 -9.61 22.79
C PRO A 111 -11.21 -8.48 23.41
N ASN A 112 -11.86 -7.71 22.55
CA ASN A 112 -12.78 -6.64 22.93
C ASN A 112 -14.12 -6.84 22.23
N ASP A 113 -15.10 -7.31 22.99
CA ASP A 113 -16.45 -7.63 22.51
C ASP A 113 -17.44 -6.46 22.72
N LYS A 114 -16.95 -5.25 23.06
CA LYS A 114 -17.82 -4.08 23.23
C LYS A 114 -18.68 -3.86 21.99
N PRO A 115 -19.99 -3.57 22.16
CA PRO A 115 -20.82 -3.08 21.05
C PRO A 115 -20.22 -1.85 20.37
N LEU A 116 -20.49 -1.68 19.08
CA LEU A 116 -19.91 -0.57 18.28
C LEU A 116 -20.27 0.82 18.81
N ASP A 117 -21.47 0.96 19.37
CA ASP A 117 -21.99 2.19 19.96
C ASP A 117 -21.40 2.51 21.35
N GLU A 118 -20.76 1.54 21.99
CA GLU A 118 -20.02 1.71 23.24
C GLU A 118 -18.53 1.96 23.04
N LEU A 119 -18.00 1.78 21.81
CA LEU A 119 -16.61 2.06 21.50
C LEU A 119 -16.36 3.56 21.45
N THR A 120 -15.49 4.05 22.32
CA THR A 120 -15.06 5.45 22.26
C THR A 120 -14.01 5.65 21.17
N ARG A 121 -13.93 6.88 20.68
CA ARG A 121 -12.91 7.27 19.69
C ARG A 121 -11.50 7.02 20.22
N GLU A 122 -11.25 7.37 21.47
CA GLU A 122 -9.97 7.22 22.14
C GLU A 122 -9.54 5.76 22.21
N GLU A 123 -10.46 4.86 22.56
CA GLU A 123 -10.21 3.40 22.61
C GLU A 123 -9.81 2.85 21.22
N VAL A 124 -10.52 3.25 20.16
CA VAL A 124 -10.25 2.80 18.80
C VAL A 124 -8.89 3.32 18.31
N ILE A 125 -8.59 4.61 18.52
CA ILE A 125 -7.32 5.21 18.09
C ILE A 125 -6.15 4.63 18.88
N ASP A 126 -6.31 4.41 20.19
CA ASP A 126 -5.28 3.81 21.06
C ASP A 126 -4.98 2.36 20.62
N ALA A 127 -6.02 1.56 20.35
CA ALA A 127 -5.85 0.19 19.86
C ALA A 127 -5.09 0.16 18.53
N ILE A 128 -5.45 1.02 17.58
CA ILE A 128 -4.78 1.15 16.27
C ILE A 128 -3.32 1.59 16.42
N GLN A 129 -3.05 2.55 17.30
CA GLN A 129 -1.70 3.05 17.56
C GLN A 129 -0.85 1.99 18.24
N LYS A 130 -1.37 1.32 19.29
CA LYS A 130 -0.70 0.21 19.98
C LYS A 130 -0.38 -0.93 19.03
N ALA A 131 -1.32 -1.31 18.18
CA ALA A 131 -1.14 -2.35 17.18
C ALA A 131 -0.17 -1.97 16.04
N GLY A 132 0.24 -0.71 15.96
CA GLY A 132 1.19 -0.22 14.97
C GLY A 132 0.65 -0.25 13.53
N ILE A 133 -0.65 -0.01 13.34
CA ILE A 133 -1.29 -0.06 12.02
C ILE A 133 -0.89 1.16 11.19
N VAL A 134 -0.51 0.87 9.94
CA VAL A 134 -0.18 1.88 8.92
C VAL A 134 -1.00 1.63 7.66
N GLY A 135 -1.08 2.62 6.77
CA GLY A 135 -1.72 2.47 5.48
C GLY A 135 -1.00 1.45 4.59
N MET A 136 -1.66 0.37 4.22
CA MET A 136 -1.05 -0.78 3.56
C MET A 136 -1.10 -0.75 2.03
N GLY A 137 -1.92 0.09 1.44
CA GLY A 137 -2.01 0.27 -0.02
C GLY A 137 -1.09 1.36 -0.59
N GLY A 138 -0.08 1.83 0.16
CA GLY A 138 0.77 2.93 -0.29
C GLY A 138 1.98 3.18 0.60
N ALA A 139 2.21 4.46 0.93
CA ALA A 139 3.44 4.92 1.59
C ALA A 139 3.56 4.61 3.10
N GLY A 140 2.66 3.83 3.67
CA GLY A 140 2.74 3.46 5.09
C GLY A 140 2.44 4.60 6.06
N PHE A 141 1.48 5.48 5.76
CA PHE A 141 1.11 6.56 6.67
C PHE A 141 0.43 5.99 7.95
N PRO A 142 0.84 6.40 9.17
CA PRO A 142 0.26 5.87 10.40
C PRO A 142 -1.25 6.09 10.48
N THR A 143 -2.00 5.01 10.70
CA THR A 143 -3.47 5.01 10.60
C THR A 143 -4.11 5.82 11.72
N HIS A 144 -3.58 5.79 12.96
CA HIS A 144 -4.07 6.60 14.08
C HIS A 144 -4.00 8.11 13.79
N VAL A 145 -2.97 8.56 13.04
CA VAL A 145 -2.84 9.97 12.61
C VAL A 145 -3.90 10.31 11.56
N LYS A 146 -4.11 9.42 10.59
CA LYS A 146 -5.13 9.60 9.54
C LYS A 146 -6.55 9.69 10.12
N LEU A 147 -6.82 8.93 11.19
CA LEU A 147 -8.10 8.95 11.91
C LEU A 147 -8.22 10.08 12.94
N SER A 148 -7.23 10.96 13.04
CA SER A 148 -7.22 12.12 13.92
C SER A 148 -7.13 13.45 13.15
N PRO A 149 -8.02 13.71 12.16
CA PRO A 149 -8.05 14.97 11.45
C PRO A 149 -8.53 16.10 12.37
N LYS A 150 -8.18 17.35 12.06
CA LYS A 150 -8.61 18.50 12.84
C LYS A 150 -10.11 18.81 12.68
N ASN A 151 -10.69 18.44 11.54
CA ASN A 151 -12.05 18.73 11.11
C ASN A 151 -12.94 17.46 11.18
N LEU A 152 -13.05 16.87 12.35
CA LEU A 152 -13.76 15.61 12.57
C LEU A 152 -15.20 15.61 12.08
N ASP A 153 -15.92 16.68 12.37
CA ASP A 153 -17.35 16.82 12.05
C ASP A 153 -17.60 17.02 10.55
N ASP A 154 -16.56 17.41 9.78
CA ASP A 154 -16.64 17.64 8.34
C ASP A 154 -16.32 16.37 7.54
N ILE A 155 -16.06 15.23 8.19
CA ILE A 155 -15.80 13.96 7.49
C ILE A 155 -17.13 13.32 7.10
N ASP A 156 -17.43 13.34 5.79
CA ASP A 156 -18.65 12.78 5.22
C ASP A 156 -18.47 11.36 4.67
N PHE A 157 -17.24 10.98 4.32
CA PHE A 157 -16.99 9.70 3.64
C PHE A 157 -15.76 8.99 4.19
N ILE A 158 -15.97 7.72 4.56
CA ILE A 158 -14.89 6.74 4.78
C ILE A 158 -14.86 5.81 3.57
N ILE A 159 -13.79 5.88 2.77
CA ILE A 159 -13.67 5.13 1.51
C ILE A 159 -12.67 3.98 1.72
N VAL A 160 -13.15 2.75 1.57
CA VAL A 160 -12.29 1.57 1.49
C VAL A 160 -11.86 1.40 0.03
N ASN A 161 -10.56 1.56 -0.21
CA ASN A 161 -9.94 1.33 -1.50
C ASN A 161 -9.74 -0.18 -1.70
N ALA A 162 -10.61 -0.77 -2.45
CA ALA A 162 -10.59 -2.16 -2.90
C ALA A 162 -10.44 -2.25 -4.43
N SER A 163 -9.93 -1.18 -5.07
CA SER A 163 -9.72 -1.14 -6.53
C SER A 163 -8.67 -2.15 -6.97
N GLU A 164 -7.51 -2.15 -6.30
CA GLU A 164 -6.37 -3.00 -6.66
C GLU A 164 -6.03 -2.89 -8.16
N CYS A 165 -5.85 -1.61 -8.61
CA CYS A 165 -5.66 -1.28 -10.02
C CYS A 165 -4.25 -1.59 -10.57
N GLU A 166 -3.28 -1.90 -9.72
CA GLU A 166 -1.96 -2.37 -10.16
C GLU A 166 -2.08 -3.74 -10.82
N PRO A 167 -1.48 -3.94 -12.02
CA PRO A 167 -1.46 -5.25 -12.65
C PRO A 167 -0.77 -6.32 -11.78
N TYR A 168 -1.16 -7.56 -11.98
CA TYR A 168 -0.70 -8.79 -11.31
C TYR A 168 -1.13 -8.94 -9.84
N LEU A 169 -1.47 -7.86 -9.14
CA LEU A 169 -1.83 -7.91 -7.72
C LEU A 169 -3.26 -8.44 -7.54
N THR A 170 -3.43 -9.37 -6.59
CA THR A 170 -4.72 -9.97 -6.23
C THR A 170 -4.88 -10.17 -4.72
N SER A 171 -3.95 -9.67 -3.92
CA SER A 171 -3.98 -9.79 -2.47
C SER A 171 -5.19 -9.10 -1.83
N ASP A 172 -5.56 -7.90 -2.30
CA ASP A 172 -6.73 -7.18 -1.79
C ASP A 172 -8.04 -7.88 -2.21
N TYR A 173 -8.11 -8.42 -3.44
CA TYR A 173 -9.23 -9.24 -3.89
C TYR A 173 -9.40 -10.50 -3.02
N ARG A 174 -8.32 -11.25 -2.77
CA ARG A 174 -8.37 -12.44 -1.90
C ARG A 174 -8.75 -12.08 -0.48
N ARG A 175 -8.29 -10.94 0.05
CA ARG A 175 -8.71 -10.44 1.36
C ARG A 175 -10.23 -10.27 1.44
N ILE A 176 -10.86 -9.74 0.38
CA ILE A 176 -12.32 -9.59 0.34
C ILE A 176 -13.00 -10.95 0.27
N ILE A 177 -12.53 -11.86 -0.59
CA ILE A 177 -13.15 -13.18 -0.75
C ILE A 177 -13.08 -14.00 0.53
N ASP A 178 -11.91 -14.00 1.19
CA ASP A 178 -11.66 -14.88 2.34
C ASP A 178 -12.13 -14.25 3.67
N ASP A 179 -12.00 -12.93 3.83
CA ASP A 179 -12.14 -12.24 5.13
C ASP A 179 -13.12 -11.04 5.08
N SER A 180 -14.13 -11.08 4.20
CA SER A 180 -15.07 -9.95 4.01
C SER A 180 -15.76 -9.49 5.29
N ASP A 181 -16.05 -10.39 6.24
CA ASP A 181 -16.68 -10.03 7.52
C ASP A 181 -15.79 -9.11 8.35
N LYS A 182 -14.50 -9.42 8.45
CA LYS A 182 -13.53 -8.56 9.15
C LYS A 182 -13.32 -7.22 8.42
N VAL A 183 -13.35 -7.21 7.10
CA VAL A 183 -13.27 -5.96 6.31
C VAL A 183 -14.49 -5.08 6.59
N ILE A 184 -15.70 -5.63 6.59
CA ILE A 184 -16.93 -4.89 6.89
C ILE A 184 -16.92 -4.40 8.34
N GLU A 185 -16.56 -5.25 9.29
CA GLU A 185 -16.48 -4.89 10.71
C GLU A 185 -15.45 -3.78 10.95
N GLY A 186 -14.26 -3.87 10.34
CA GLY A 186 -13.26 -2.81 10.44
C GLY A 186 -13.75 -1.47 9.88
N LEU A 187 -14.52 -1.48 8.79
CA LEU A 187 -15.17 -0.25 8.30
C LEU A 187 -16.22 0.27 9.28
N ARG A 188 -17.03 -0.61 9.89
CA ARG A 188 -18.03 -0.22 10.91
C ARG A 188 -17.36 0.37 12.15
N ILE A 189 -16.22 -0.17 12.59
CA ILE A 189 -15.42 0.39 13.68
C ILE A 189 -14.97 1.82 13.35
N VAL A 190 -14.47 2.06 12.13
CA VAL A 190 -14.10 3.42 11.71
C VAL A 190 -15.32 4.32 11.64
N LEU A 191 -16.44 3.85 11.12
CA LEU A 191 -17.69 4.63 11.07
C LEU A 191 -18.24 4.95 12.46
N ALA A 192 -18.02 4.10 13.48
CA ALA A 192 -18.46 4.39 14.84
C ALA A 192 -17.81 5.65 15.40
N ILE A 193 -16.56 5.94 15.04
CA ILE A 193 -15.85 7.16 15.47
C ILE A 193 -16.02 8.37 14.52
N PHE A 194 -16.81 8.23 13.46
CA PHE A 194 -17.21 9.28 12.52
C PHE A 194 -18.73 9.20 12.27
N PRO A 195 -19.56 9.66 13.22
CA PRO A 195 -21.02 9.41 13.20
C PRO A 195 -21.74 9.99 11.97
N ASN A 196 -21.22 11.08 11.41
CA ASN A 196 -21.80 11.75 10.24
C ASN A 196 -21.37 11.09 8.91
N ALA A 197 -20.35 10.23 8.91
CA ALA A 197 -19.78 9.68 7.70
C ALA A 197 -20.57 8.48 7.15
N GLN A 198 -20.55 8.36 5.82
CA GLN A 198 -20.97 7.17 5.09
C GLN A 198 -19.76 6.34 4.66
N GLY A 199 -19.88 5.02 4.72
CA GLY A 199 -18.90 4.09 4.23
C GLY A 199 -19.07 3.79 2.74
N ILE A 200 -17.96 3.73 2.01
CA ILE A 200 -17.94 3.32 0.60
C ILE A 200 -16.87 2.23 0.46
N ILE A 201 -17.25 1.06 -0.04
CA ILE A 201 -16.28 0.06 -0.49
C ILE A 201 -16.20 0.18 -2.01
N ALA A 202 -15.07 0.68 -2.50
CA ALA A 202 -14.87 1.00 -3.91
C ALA A 202 -14.07 -0.12 -4.59
N VAL A 203 -14.73 -0.90 -5.45
CA VAL A 203 -14.21 -2.12 -6.09
C VAL A 203 -14.25 -1.98 -7.60
N GLU A 204 -13.21 -2.39 -8.33
CA GLU A 204 -13.24 -2.43 -9.80
C GLU A 204 -14.14 -3.55 -10.32
N ASP A 205 -14.80 -3.31 -11.47
CA ASP A 205 -15.81 -4.19 -12.07
C ASP A 205 -15.25 -5.51 -12.65
N ASN A 206 -13.92 -5.63 -12.73
CA ASN A 206 -13.25 -6.89 -13.01
C ASN A 206 -13.29 -7.89 -11.82
N LYS A 207 -13.89 -7.52 -10.69
CA LYS A 207 -14.03 -8.35 -9.48
C LYS A 207 -15.51 -8.65 -9.14
N PRO A 208 -16.30 -9.23 -10.07
CA PRO A 208 -17.76 -9.39 -9.88
C PRO A 208 -18.12 -10.27 -8.68
N LYS A 209 -17.30 -11.29 -8.35
CA LYS A 209 -17.51 -12.14 -7.17
C LYS A 209 -17.39 -11.35 -5.86
N ALA A 210 -16.36 -10.50 -5.73
CA ALA A 210 -16.17 -9.67 -4.55
C ALA A 210 -17.28 -8.62 -4.41
N ILE A 211 -17.68 -7.98 -5.52
CA ILE A 211 -18.79 -7.01 -5.53
C ILE A 211 -20.08 -7.66 -5.04
N LYS A 212 -20.43 -8.83 -5.62
CA LYS A 212 -21.64 -9.56 -5.23
C LYS A 212 -21.60 -9.97 -3.76
N LEU A 213 -20.49 -10.55 -3.29
CA LEU A 213 -20.31 -10.98 -1.90
C LEU A 213 -20.53 -9.82 -0.92
N LEU A 214 -19.91 -8.67 -1.19
CA LEU A 214 -20.04 -7.49 -0.35
C LEU A 214 -21.46 -6.91 -0.39
N GLN A 215 -22.10 -6.86 -1.57
CA GLN A 215 -23.49 -6.39 -1.71
C GLN A 215 -24.47 -7.30 -0.97
N ASP A 216 -24.31 -8.62 -1.06
CA ASP A 216 -25.15 -9.58 -0.36
C ASP A 216 -25.02 -9.44 1.17
N LYS A 217 -23.77 -9.27 1.69
CA LYS A 217 -23.51 -9.09 3.14
C LYS A 217 -23.95 -7.71 3.67
N LEU A 218 -23.99 -6.70 2.84
CA LEU A 218 -24.41 -5.34 3.19
C LEU A 218 -25.85 -5.03 2.80
N ALA A 219 -26.62 -6.04 2.40
CA ALA A 219 -28.02 -5.86 2.05
C ALA A 219 -28.80 -5.27 3.24
N GLY A 220 -29.35 -4.06 3.07
CA GLY A 220 -30.07 -3.34 4.14
C GLY A 220 -29.21 -2.44 5.03
N ASP A 221 -27.89 -2.40 4.86
CA ASP A 221 -27.03 -1.47 5.58
C ASP A 221 -27.23 -0.05 5.01
N ALA A 222 -27.74 0.87 5.83
CA ALA A 222 -28.05 2.23 5.41
C ALA A 222 -26.80 3.14 5.35
N ARG A 223 -25.68 2.73 5.99
CA ARG A 223 -24.48 3.56 6.11
C ARG A 223 -23.35 3.14 5.17
N ILE A 224 -23.36 1.90 4.67
CA ILE A 224 -22.29 1.37 3.83
C ILE A 224 -22.83 1.02 2.45
N ARG A 225 -22.13 1.46 1.40
CA ARG A 225 -22.46 1.08 0.02
C ARG A 225 -21.23 0.53 -0.71
N VAL A 226 -21.48 -0.37 -1.66
CA VAL A 226 -20.46 -0.93 -2.56
C VAL A 226 -20.58 -0.23 -3.91
N ASN A 227 -19.52 0.45 -4.34
CA ASN A 227 -19.46 1.11 -5.64
C ASN A 227 -18.61 0.25 -6.59
N ALA A 228 -19.24 -0.28 -7.65
CA ALA A 228 -18.54 -0.88 -8.76
C ALA A 228 -17.96 0.21 -9.67
N MET A 229 -16.65 0.23 -9.82
CA MET A 229 -15.91 1.21 -10.63
C MET A 229 -15.40 0.57 -11.91
N PRO A 230 -15.35 1.28 -13.04
CA PRO A 230 -14.72 0.75 -14.26
C PRO A 230 -13.26 0.40 -14.00
N THR A 231 -12.85 -0.80 -14.44
CA THR A 231 -11.44 -1.24 -14.40
C THR A 231 -10.57 -0.31 -15.22
N LYS A 232 -9.70 0.44 -14.54
CA LYS A 232 -8.84 1.43 -15.17
C LYS A 232 -7.71 1.86 -14.24
N TYR A 233 -6.49 1.87 -14.73
CA TYR A 233 -5.35 2.36 -13.97
C TYR A 233 -5.16 3.88 -14.14
N PRO A 234 -4.95 4.67 -13.06
CA PRO A 234 -4.88 4.33 -11.65
C PRO A 234 -6.17 4.68 -10.86
N GLU A 235 -7.21 3.85 -10.94
CA GLU A 235 -8.49 4.09 -10.23
C GLU A 235 -8.31 4.12 -8.70
N GLY A 236 -7.39 3.28 -8.18
CA GLY A 236 -7.05 3.21 -6.76
C GLY A 236 -6.18 4.36 -6.24
N ALA A 237 -5.72 5.28 -7.10
CA ALA A 237 -4.98 6.45 -6.62
C ALA A 237 -5.92 7.37 -5.82
N GLU A 238 -5.51 7.75 -4.60
CA GLU A 238 -6.37 8.40 -3.60
C GLU A 238 -7.20 9.58 -4.14
N ARG A 239 -6.61 10.45 -4.96
CA ARG A 239 -7.30 11.60 -5.56
C ARG A 239 -8.35 11.19 -6.60
N GLN A 240 -8.03 10.22 -7.44
CA GLN A 240 -8.92 9.68 -8.46
C GLN A 240 -10.08 8.94 -7.79
N LEU A 241 -9.78 8.14 -6.77
CA LEU A 241 -10.76 7.40 -5.99
C LEU A 241 -11.77 8.34 -5.29
N ILE A 242 -11.28 9.39 -4.61
CA ILE A 242 -12.15 10.40 -3.99
C ILE A 242 -13.04 11.05 -5.05
N PHE A 243 -12.46 11.51 -6.16
CA PHE A 243 -13.24 12.14 -7.21
C PHE A 243 -14.29 11.21 -7.81
N ALA A 244 -13.90 9.96 -8.12
CA ALA A 244 -14.80 8.98 -8.72
C ALA A 244 -16.01 8.67 -7.83
N ASN A 245 -15.82 8.63 -6.50
CA ASN A 245 -16.85 8.22 -5.56
C ASN A 245 -17.67 9.39 -4.98
N THR A 246 -17.12 10.61 -4.94
CA THR A 246 -17.74 11.75 -4.25
C THR A 246 -17.91 12.98 -5.13
N GLY A 247 -17.22 13.06 -6.28
CA GLY A 247 -17.15 14.26 -7.12
C GLY A 247 -16.25 15.37 -6.56
N ARG A 248 -15.61 15.17 -5.41
CA ARG A 248 -14.74 16.15 -4.75
C ARG A 248 -13.32 16.08 -5.31
N TYR A 249 -12.67 17.24 -5.41
CA TYR A 249 -11.30 17.37 -5.90
C TYR A 249 -10.34 17.71 -4.77
N ILE A 250 -9.18 17.08 -4.78
CA ILE A 250 -8.04 17.47 -3.94
C ILE A 250 -6.79 17.70 -4.80
N ASN A 251 -5.99 18.68 -4.45
CA ASN A 251 -4.71 19.00 -5.10
C ASN A 251 -3.50 18.54 -4.26
N SER A 252 -2.28 18.89 -4.69
CA SER A 252 -1.04 18.46 -4.02
C SER A 252 -0.80 19.10 -2.65
N SER A 253 -1.52 20.15 -2.29
CA SER A 253 -1.42 20.83 -0.98
C SER A 253 -2.52 20.43 -0.01
N MET A 254 -3.52 19.68 -0.45
CA MET A 254 -4.66 19.23 0.35
C MET A 254 -4.49 17.78 0.82
N LEU A 255 -5.06 17.48 1.97
CA LEU A 255 -5.26 16.13 2.47
C LEU A 255 -6.69 15.64 2.11
N PRO A 256 -6.96 14.33 2.06
CA PRO A 256 -8.31 13.81 1.89
C PRO A 256 -9.33 14.37 2.86
N ALA A 257 -8.93 14.60 4.11
CA ALA A 257 -9.77 15.19 5.15
C ALA A 257 -10.24 16.61 4.81
N ASP A 258 -9.44 17.41 4.07
CA ASP A 258 -9.83 18.75 3.62
C ASP A 258 -11.00 18.69 2.63
N ALA A 259 -11.23 17.54 2.02
CA ALA A 259 -12.39 17.24 1.17
C ALA A 259 -13.45 16.40 1.89
N GLY A 260 -13.41 16.30 3.22
CA GLY A 260 -14.35 15.52 4.00
C GLY A 260 -14.25 14.00 3.77
N CYS A 261 -13.08 13.49 3.38
CA CYS A 261 -12.87 12.10 3.06
C CYS A 261 -11.71 11.49 3.85
N ILE A 262 -11.87 10.23 4.25
CA ILE A 262 -10.76 9.40 4.71
C ILE A 262 -10.71 8.15 3.83
N VAL A 263 -9.52 7.80 3.33
CA VAL A 263 -9.33 6.65 2.46
C VAL A 263 -8.44 5.62 3.14
N HIS A 264 -8.88 4.38 3.22
CA HIS A 264 -8.11 3.24 3.70
C HIS A 264 -8.04 2.14 2.64
N ASN A 265 -6.90 1.49 2.51
CA ASN A 265 -6.82 0.23 1.76
C ASN A 265 -7.61 -0.88 2.50
N VAL A 266 -8.09 -1.87 1.76
CA VAL A 266 -8.89 -2.98 2.29
C VAL A 266 -8.17 -3.74 3.40
N ASP A 267 -6.88 -4.01 3.26
CA ASP A 267 -6.09 -4.74 4.26
C ASP A 267 -5.84 -3.89 5.53
N THR A 268 -5.80 -2.54 5.40
CA THR A 268 -5.76 -1.63 6.55
C THR A 268 -7.03 -1.74 7.39
N VAL A 269 -8.17 -1.79 6.74
CA VAL A 269 -9.48 -1.91 7.44
C VAL A 269 -9.60 -3.27 8.12
N TYR A 270 -9.15 -4.33 7.46
CA TYR A 270 -9.03 -5.66 8.06
C TYR A 270 -8.17 -5.63 9.33
N ALA A 271 -6.98 -5.02 9.27
CA ALA A 271 -6.09 -4.93 10.42
C ALA A 271 -6.66 -4.05 11.55
N ILE A 272 -7.48 -3.04 11.24
CA ILE A 272 -8.23 -2.27 12.24
C ILE A 272 -9.18 -3.19 13.00
N CYS A 273 -9.91 -4.08 12.32
CA CYS A 273 -10.76 -5.06 12.97
C CYS A 273 -9.96 -5.97 13.91
N GLU A 274 -8.85 -6.56 13.45
CA GLU A 274 -8.00 -7.41 14.30
C GLU A 274 -7.47 -6.67 15.54
N ALA A 275 -7.04 -5.41 15.36
CA ALA A 275 -6.51 -4.62 16.47
C ALA A 275 -7.59 -4.27 17.52
N VAL A 276 -8.76 -3.84 17.07
CA VAL A 276 -9.81 -3.37 17.97
C VAL A 276 -10.60 -4.52 18.58
N ARG A 277 -10.86 -5.59 17.80
CA ARG A 277 -11.64 -6.75 18.27
C ARG A 277 -10.80 -7.82 18.95
N GLU A 278 -9.62 -8.10 18.42
CA GLU A 278 -8.80 -9.21 18.88
C GLU A 278 -7.58 -8.76 19.70
N GLY A 279 -7.29 -7.45 19.76
CA GLY A 279 -6.08 -6.92 20.39
C GLY A 279 -4.80 -7.30 19.65
N LYS A 280 -4.90 -7.78 18.40
CA LYS A 280 -3.80 -8.32 17.62
C LYS A 280 -3.01 -7.21 16.93
N PRO A 281 -1.68 -7.10 17.15
CA PRO A 281 -0.85 -6.12 16.45
C PRO A 281 -0.61 -6.52 15.00
N LEU A 282 -0.21 -5.54 14.17
CA LEU A 282 0.12 -5.75 12.76
C LEU A 282 1.44 -6.51 12.62
N THR A 283 1.35 -7.82 12.48
CA THR A 283 2.48 -8.76 12.34
C THR A 283 2.45 -9.56 11.04
N GLU A 284 1.37 -9.45 10.26
CA GLU A 284 1.13 -10.22 9.05
C GLU A 284 0.72 -9.34 7.89
N ARG A 285 0.96 -9.81 6.68
CA ARG A 285 0.51 -9.22 5.42
C ARG A 285 0.08 -10.30 4.44
N LEU A 286 -0.90 -9.98 3.61
CA LEU A 286 -1.21 -10.72 2.41
C LEU A 286 -0.47 -10.07 1.24
N VAL A 287 0.35 -10.84 0.52
CA VAL A 287 1.15 -10.36 -0.61
C VAL A 287 1.00 -11.27 -1.81
N THR A 288 1.07 -10.69 -3.00
CA THR A 288 1.07 -11.45 -4.26
C THR A 288 2.50 -11.70 -4.71
N VAL A 289 2.87 -12.95 -4.98
CA VAL A 289 4.12 -13.33 -5.67
C VAL A 289 3.73 -13.78 -7.07
N SER A 290 4.12 -13.03 -8.12
CA SER A 290 3.61 -13.25 -9.48
C SER A 290 4.60 -12.78 -10.55
N GLY A 291 4.18 -12.88 -11.79
CA GLY A 291 4.96 -12.58 -12.98
C GLY A 291 5.29 -13.83 -13.77
N ASP A 292 5.67 -13.65 -15.00
CA ASP A 292 5.90 -14.76 -15.96
C ASP A 292 7.21 -15.53 -15.71
N ALA A 293 8.07 -15.02 -14.80
CA ALA A 293 9.27 -15.72 -14.36
C ALA A 293 9.10 -16.44 -13.00
N ILE A 294 7.92 -16.36 -12.36
CA ILE A 294 7.60 -17.16 -11.15
C ILE A 294 7.04 -18.50 -11.59
N LYS A 295 7.49 -19.57 -10.94
CA LYS A 295 7.09 -20.94 -11.30
C LYS A 295 5.64 -21.25 -10.92
N ASN A 296 5.23 -20.88 -9.70
CA ASN A 296 3.87 -21.04 -9.21
C ASN A 296 3.33 -19.75 -8.58
N PRO A 297 2.89 -18.75 -9.40
CA PRO A 297 2.34 -17.51 -8.87
C PRO A 297 1.24 -17.76 -7.85
N CYS A 298 1.23 -17.03 -6.72
CA CYS A 298 0.30 -17.24 -5.62
C CYS A 298 0.14 -15.99 -4.74
N ASN A 299 -0.86 -16.02 -3.86
CA ASN A 299 -0.99 -15.07 -2.76
C ASN A 299 -0.51 -15.75 -1.47
N ILE A 300 0.30 -15.05 -0.69
CA ILE A 300 0.93 -15.59 0.52
C ILE A 300 0.54 -14.71 1.71
N ARG A 301 -0.02 -15.33 2.77
CA ARG A 301 -0.11 -14.71 4.09
C ARG A 301 1.24 -14.90 4.78
N MET A 302 2.01 -13.84 4.86
CA MET A 302 3.37 -13.85 5.35
C MET A 302 3.53 -13.07 6.65
N LYS A 303 4.52 -13.44 7.45
CA LYS A 303 4.95 -12.66 8.63
C LYS A 303 5.82 -11.47 8.19
N ILE A 304 5.55 -10.28 8.74
CA ILE A 304 6.35 -9.08 8.49
C ILE A 304 7.78 -9.34 8.94
N GLY A 305 8.75 -8.99 8.11
CA GLY A 305 10.18 -9.27 8.32
C GLY A 305 10.72 -10.47 7.55
N THR A 306 9.85 -11.29 6.92
CA THR A 306 10.25 -12.42 6.08
C THR A 306 11.07 -11.93 4.89
N ASN A 307 12.14 -12.65 4.56
CA ASN A 307 12.97 -12.36 3.39
C ASN A 307 12.21 -12.63 2.08
N TYR A 308 12.37 -11.78 1.07
CA TYR A 308 11.70 -11.95 -0.23
C TYR A 308 12.07 -13.26 -0.91
N GLN A 309 13.34 -13.74 -0.72
CA GLN A 309 13.73 -15.03 -1.28
C GLN A 309 12.88 -16.18 -0.73
N GLU A 310 12.57 -16.19 0.56
CA GLU A 310 11.71 -17.21 1.15
C GLU A 310 10.28 -17.19 0.55
N LEU A 311 9.76 -15.99 0.23
CA LEU A 311 8.44 -15.87 -0.40
C LEU A 311 8.46 -16.34 -1.87
N ILE A 312 9.55 -16.09 -2.58
CA ILE A 312 9.78 -16.61 -3.93
C ILE A 312 9.92 -18.15 -3.89
N ASP A 313 10.65 -18.67 -2.93
CA ASP A 313 10.83 -20.13 -2.75
C ASP A 313 9.49 -20.80 -2.39
N CYS A 314 8.63 -20.15 -1.60
CA CYS A 314 7.26 -20.60 -1.33
C CYS A 314 6.42 -20.67 -2.62
N ALA A 315 6.69 -19.82 -3.59
CA ALA A 315 6.11 -19.85 -4.94
C ALA A 315 6.87 -20.80 -5.90
N GLU A 316 7.60 -21.78 -5.37
CA GLU A 316 8.44 -22.78 -6.07
C GLU A 316 9.63 -22.17 -6.85
N GLY A 317 10.04 -20.95 -6.53
CA GLY A 317 11.15 -20.27 -7.17
C GLY A 317 10.85 -19.71 -8.55
N PHE A 318 11.92 -19.48 -9.30
CA PHE A 318 11.81 -18.96 -10.66
C PHE A 318 11.63 -20.10 -11.67
N SER A 319 10.77 -19.86 -12.68
CA SER A 319 10.63 -20.74 -13.84
C SER A 319 11.72 -20.48 -14.90
N LYS A 320 12.28 -19.27 -14.90
CA LYS A 320 13.36 -18.77 -15.76
C LYS A 320 14.05 -17.60 -15.07
N ASP A 321 15.27 -17.27 -15.48
CA ASP A 321 15.99 -16.12 -14.92
C ASP A 321 15.21 -14.82 -15.14
N PRO A 322 14.87 -14.06 -14.09
CA PRO A 322 14.13 -12.83 -14.26
C PRO A 322 15.04 -11.73 -14.81
N ALA A 323 14.62 -11.07 -15.88
CA ALA A 323 15.25 -9.84 -16.37
C ALA A 323 14.93 -8.66 -15.45
N LYS A 324 13.81 -8.72 -14.70
CA LYS A 324 13.40 -7.66 -13.79
C LYS A 324 12.67 -8.22 -12.57
N LEU A 325 13.12 -7.75 -11.40
CA LEU A 325 12.42 -7.96 -10.12
C LEU A 325 11.81 -6.63 -9.66
N VAL A 326 10.56 -6.68 -9.16
CA VAL A 326 9.85 -5.50 -8.69
C VAL A 326 9.23 -5.77 -7.32
N ALA A 327 9.50 -4.88 -6.36
CA ALA A 327 8.76 -4.82 -5.10
C ALA A 327 7.52 -3.94 -5.29
N GLY A 328 6.33 -4.54 -5.22
CA GLY A 328 5.04 -3.92 -5.55
C GLY A 328 4.59 -4.22 -6.98
N GLY A 329 3.60 -3.45 -7.48
CA GLY A 329 3.09 -3.59 -8.83
C GLY A 329 4.01 -3.00 -9.91
N PRO A 330 3.80 -3.30 -11.20
CA PRO A 330 4.71 -2.91 -12.28
C PRO A 330 4.67 -1.41 -12.59
N MET A 331 3.61 -0.69 -12.17
CA MET A 331 3.43 0.72 -12.50
C MET A 331 4.04 1.67 -11.46
N MET A 332 3.86 1.40 -10.16
CA MET A 332 4.36 2.25 -9.06
C MET A 332 5.36 1.53 -8.17
N GLY A 333 5.56 0.23 -8.32
CA GLY A 333 6.56 -0.54 -7.61
C GLY A 333 7.99 -0.10 -7.90
N LYS A 334 8.93 -0.66 -7.17
CA LYS A 334 10.36 -0.35 -7.29
C LYS A 334 11.11 -1.56 -7.82
N ALA A 335 11.90 -1.35 -8.88
CA ALA A 335 12.83 -2.36 -9.34
C ALA A 335 13.88 -2.61 -8.25
N ILE A 336 14.15 -3.89 -8.00
CA ILE A 336 15.13 -4.35 -7.01
C ILE A 336 16.17 -5.23 -7.71
N TYR A 337 17.40 -5.22 -7.19
CA TYR A 337 18.53 -5.96 -7.77
C TYR A 337 18.94 -7.17 -6.93
N THR A 338 18.24 -7.42 -5.84
CA THR A 338 18.46 -8.56 -4.94
C THR A 338 17.17 -8.94 -4.25
N THR A 339 17.04 -10.18 -3.88
CA THR A 339 15.95 -10.74 -3.07
C THR A 339 16.25 -10.75 -1.57
N ASP A 340 17.50 -10.42 -1.15
CA ASP A 340 17.86 -10.25 0.27
C ASP A 340 17.31 -8.93 0.83
N ILE A 341 15.99 -8.85 0.88
CA ILE A 341 15.19 -7.70 1.32
C ILE A 341 14.05 -8.19 2.19
N PRO A 342 13.78 -7.57 3.36
CA PRO A 342 12.67 -7.95 4.20
C PRO A 342 11.34 -7.43 3.65
N ALA A 343 10.31 -8.24 3.75
CA ALA A 343 8.93 -7.79 3.62
C ALA A 343 8.53 -6.91 4.80
N THR A 344 7.83 -5.82 4.51
CA THR A 344 7.46 -4.79 5.49
C THR A 344 5.94 -4.64 5.57
N LYS A 345 5.47 -3.78 6.47
CA LYS A 345 4.04 -3.44 6.62
C LYS A 345 3.39 -2.94 5.32
N SER A 346 4.15 -2.33 4.41
CA SER A 346 3.66 -1.80 3.14
C SER A 346 3.95 -2.71 1.93
N SER A 347 4.52 -3.89 2.12
CA SER A 347 4.72 -4.85 1.03
C SER A 347 3.38 -5.35 0.51
N SER A 348 3.17 -5.29 -0.81
CA SER A 348 1.94 -5.73 -1.49
C SER A 348 2.19 -6.84 -2.51
N ALA A 349 3.34 -6.82 -3.19
CA ALA A 349 3.71 -7.85 -4.16
C ALA A 349 5.20 -7.97 -4.35
N ILE A 350 5.60 -9.11 -4.92
CA ILE A 350 6.92 -9.39 -5.50
C ILE A 350 6.66 -9.89 -6.91
N LEU A 351 7.16 -9.16 -7.91
CA LEU A 351 7.02 -9.56 -9.31
C LEU A 351 8.38 -9.92 -9.89
N ALA A 352 8.40 -11.04 -10.62
CA ALA A 352 9.53 -11.45 -11.43
C ALA A 352 9.10 -11.52 -12.90
N LEU A 353 9.70 -10.68 -13.73
CA LEU A 353 9.41 -10.56 -15.14
C LEU A 353 10.59 -11.06 -15.97
N SER A 354 10.32 -11.87 -16.99
CA SER A 354 11.37 -12.44 -17.85
C SER A 354 11.93 -11.46 -18.87
N GLU A 355 11.27 -10.32 -19.05
CA GLU A 355 11.68 -9.26 -19.97
C GLU A 355 11.63 -7.89 -19.28
N ASP A 356 12.54 -7.00 -19.61
CA ASP A 356 12.48 -5.58 -19.24
C ASP A 356 12.42 -4.69 -20.49
N ALA A 357 11.24 -4.63 -21.08
CA ALA A 357 11.00 -3.82 -22.29
C ALA A 357 11.35 -2.32 -22.11
N VAL A 358 11.50 -1.84 -20.87
CA VAL A 358 11.94 -0.47 -20.60
C VAL A 358 13.46 -0.35 -20.74
N ALA A 359 14.22 -1.34 -20.29
CA ALA A 359 15.67 -1.35 -20.39
C ALA A 359 16.16 -1.69 -21.81
N GLU A 360 15.39 -2.49 -22.55
CA GLU A 360 15.74 -2.95 -23.90
C GLU A 360 15.55 -1.88 -24.98
N MET A 361 14.80 -0.82 -24.72
CA MET A 361 14.47 0.20 -25.72
C MET A 361 15.09 1.55 -25.37
N GLU A 362 15.88 2.10 -26.30
CA GLU A 362 16.41 3.44 -26.13
C GLU A 362 15.34 4.53 -26.34
N PRO A 363 15.31 5.55 -25.47
CA PRO A 363 14.42 6.69 -25.64
C PRO A 363 14.79 7.53 -26.86
N SER A 364 13.78 7.94 -27.63
CA SER A 364 13.96 8.85 -28.75
C SER A 364 13.40 10.27 -28.48
N ALA A 365 13.59 11.18 -29.42
CA ALA A 365 13.08 12.55 -29.33
C ALA A 365 11.53 12.56 -29.26
N CYS A 366 10.98 13.54 -28.52
CA CYS A 366 9.54 13.71 -28.41
C CYS A 366 8.92 14.09 -29.77
N ILE A 367 8.00 13.26 -30.28
CA ILE A 367 7.27 13.51 -31.53
C ILE A 367 6.03 14.42 -31.36
N ARG A 368 5.79 14.94 -30.15
CA ARG A 368 4.68 15.84 -29.81
C ARG A 368 3.28 15.27 -30.07
N CYS A 369 3.06 13.97 -29.97
CA CYS A 369 1.79 13.30 -30.26
C CYS A 369 0.65 13.58 -29.24
N GLY A 370 0.94 14.13 -28.06
CA GLY A 370 -0.05 14.47 -27.04
C GLY A 370 -0.54 13.32 -26.14
N ARG A 371 -0.28 12.03 -26.47
CA ARG A 371 -0.79 10.87 -25.72
C ARG A 371 -0.54 10.94 -24.22
N CYS A 372 0.65 11.41 -23.79
CA CYS A 372 0.98 11.54 -22.36
C CYS A 372 0.11 12.57 -21.63
N ILE A 373 -0.41 13.59 -22.33
CA ILE A 373 -1.33 14.60 -21.75
C ILE A 373 -2.73 14.01 -21.62
N GLU A 374 -3.18 13.29 -22.65
CA GLU A 374 -4.50 12.69 -22.74
C GLU A 374 -4.76 11.69 -21.59
N VAL A 375 -3.77 10.82 -21.29
CA VAL A 375 -3.88 9.81 -20.24
C VAL A 375 -3.54 10.32 -18.83
N CYS A 376 -3.09 11.56 -18.68
CA CYS A 376 -2.64 12.06 -17.39
C CYS A 376 -3.82 12.25 -16.41
N PRO A 377 -3.92 11.47 -15.31
CA PRO A 377 -4.99 11.62 -14.33
C PRO A 377 -4.85 12.92 -13.51
N GLY A 378 -3.61 13.41 -13.32
CA GLY A 378 -3.32 14.69 -12.67
C GLY A 378 -3.48 15.90 -13.58
N ARG A 379 -3.86 15.68 -14.89
CA ARG A 379 -4.15 16.73 -15.89
C ARG A 379 -3.03 17.75 -16.07
N VAL A 380 -1.79 17.33 -15.91
CA VAL A 380 -0.60 18.12 -16.19
C VAL A 380 -0.10 17.86 -17.61
N MET A 381 0.95 18.54 -18.05
CA MET A 381 1.60 18.34 -19.33
C MET A 381 2.92 17.57 -19.16
N PRO A 382 2.95 16.21 -19.12
CA PRO A 382 4.14 15.45 -18.80
C PRO A 382 5.32 15.70 -19.74
N ASN A 383 5.06 15.88 -21.03
CA ASN A 383 6.10 16.20 -22.01
C ASN A 383 6.81 17.53 -21.71
N LYS A 384 6.06 18.56 -21.30
CA LYS A 384 6.60 19.87 -20.91
C LYS A 384 7.37 19.77 -19.59
N LEU A 385 6.76 19.13 -18.59
CA LEU A 385 7.38 18.93 -17.26
C LEU A 385 8.70 18.16 -17.37
N ALA A 386 8.75 17.08 -18.17
CA ALA A 386 9.99 16.35 -18.41
C ALA A 386 11.06 17.18 -19.12
N THR A 387 10.66 18.10 -20.00
CA THR A 387 11.61 19.03 -20.65
C THR A 387 12.18 20.04 -19.65
N LEU A 388 11.35 20.57 -18.75
CA LEU A 388 11.78 21.49 -17.68
C LEU A 388 12.69 20.75 -16.68
N ALA A 389 12.32 19.53 -16.31
CA ALA A 389 13.14 18.66 -15.49
C ALA A 389 14.53 18.41 -16.08
N ALA A 390 14.60 18.08 -17.38
CA ALA A 390 15.88 17.87 -18.09
C ALA A 390 16.76 19.12 -18.12
N ARG A 391 16.16 20.32 -18.08
CA ARG A 391 16.87 21.61 -18.01
C ARG A 391 17.17 22.07 -16.59
N ASN A 392 16.76 21.29 -15.57
CA ASN A 392 16.83 21.67 -14.16
C ASN A 392 16.14 23.02 -13.86
N ASP A 393 15.11 23.37 -14.63
CA ASP A 393 14.31 24.60 -14.44
C ASP A 393 13.20 24.33 -13.42
N ILE A 394 13.60 24.38 -12.15
CA ILE A 394 12.72 24.02 -11.00
C ILE A 394 11.57 25.03 -10.89
N ASP A 395 11.82 26.32 -11.06
CA ASP A 395 10.81 27.37 -10.91
C ASP A 395 9.72 27.25 -12.00
N ALA A 396 10.12 27.08 -13.24
CA ALA A 396 9.17 26.84 -14.32
C ALA A 396 8.44 25.49 -14.13
N PHE A 397 9.10 24.46 -13.59
CA PHE A 397 8.46 23.18 -13.29
C PHE A 397 7.32 23.35 -12.27
N VAL A 398 7.56 24.04 -11.16
CA VAL A 398 6.54 24.33 -10.14
C VAL A 398 5.42 25.19 -10.71
N LYS A 399 5.77 26.27 -11.44
CA LYS A 399 4.79 27.19 -12.09
C LYS A 399 3.89 26.47 -13.11
N ASN A 400 4.35 25.36 -13.71
CA ASN A 400 3.57 24.55 -14.65
C ASN A 400 2.90 23.34 -13.96
N ASN A 401 2.60 23.44 -12.68
CA ASN A 401 1.90 22.43 -11.87
C ASN A 401 2.63 21.07 -11.80
N GLY A 402 3.98 21.08 -11.83
CA GLY A 402 4.76 19.85 -11.72
C GLY A 402 4.48 19.08 -10.42
N MET A 403 4.11 19.79 -9.35
CA MET A 403 3.77 19.17 -8.06
C MET A 403 2.45 18.39 -8.07
N GLU A 404 1.55 18.62 -9.04
CA GLU A 404 0.29 17.88 -9.20
C GLU A 404 0.47 16.49 -9.79
N CYS A 405 1.67 16.14 -10.26
CA CYS A 405 1.96 14.79 -10.75
C CYS A 405 1.81 13.77 -9.61
N CYS A 406 1.01 12.72 -9.81
CA CYS A 406 0.82 11.61 -8.87
C CYS A 406 1.79 10.43 -9.09
N GLU A 407 2.77 10.58 -9.99
CA GLU A 407 3.83 9.61 -10.28
C GLU A 407 3.33 8.23 -10.76
N CYS A 408 2.13 8.15 -11.31
CA CYS A 408 1.44 6.91 -11.67
C CYS A 408 2.03 6.12 -12.86
N GLY A 409 2.94 6.68 -13.63
CA GLY A 409 3.55 5.98 -14.77
C GLY A 409 2.75 6.03 -16.09
N CYS A 410 1.47 6.40 -16.10
CA CYS A 410 0.63 6.39 -17.33
C CYS A 410 1.27 7.08 -18.52
N CYS A 411 1.91 8.24 -18.31
CA CYS A 411 2.55 9.01 -19.38
C CYS A 411 3.76 8.31 -19.99
N SER A 412 4.56 7.62 -19.20
CA SER A 412 5.68 6.80 -19.68
C SER A 412 5.18 5.58 -20.44
N TYR A 413 4.14 4.92 -19.91
CA TYR A 413 3.53 3.72 -20.50
C TYR A 413 3.06 3.95 -21.95
N VAL A 414 2.35 5.06 -22.21
CA VAL A 414 1.80 5.35 -23.55
C VAL A 414 2.78 6.07 -24.50
N CYS A 415 3.99 6.38 -24.04
CA CYS A 415 4.92 7.17 -24.82
C CYS A 415 5.53 6.35 -25.98
N PRO A 416 5.21 6.65 -27.28
CA PRO A 416 5.78 5.90 -28.39
C PRO A 416 7.28 6.16 -28.59
N ALA A 417 7.79 7.27 -28.03
CA ALA A 417 9.21 7.61 -28.02
C ALA A 417 9.95 7.02 -26.79
N ARG A 418 9.30 6.14 -26.00
CA ARG A 418 9.88 5.43 -24.84
C ARG A 418 10.56 6.34 -23.81
N ARG A 419 10.10 7.58 -23.67
CA ARG A 419 10.72 8.55 -22.76
C ARG A 419 10.38 8.23 -21.30
N HIS A 420 11.36 8.33 -20.43
CA HIS A 420 11.22 8.12 -18.97
C HIS A 420 10.56 9.34 -18.29
N LEU A 421 9.33 9.69 -18.73
CA LEU A 421 8.65 10.93 -18.32
C LEU A 421 8.40 10.94 -16.81
N THR A 422 7.90 9.84 -16.26
CA THR A 422 7.58 9.72 -14.84
C THR A 422 8.82 9.86 -13.98
N GLN A 423 9.91 9.18 -14.32
CA GLN A 423 11.15 9.20 -13.56
C GLN A 423 11.77 10.61 -13.52
N MET A 424 11.77 11.32 -14.65
CA MET A 424 12.25 12.70 -14.73
C MET A 424 11.43 13.64 -13.86
N ILE A 425 10.10 13.54 -13.92
CA ILE A 425 9.17 14.37 -13.15
C ILE A 425 9.28 14.04 -11.66
N ALA A 426 9.29 12.77 -11.28
CA ALA A 426 9.42 12.32 -9.90
C ALA A 426 10.75 12.76 -9.25
N GLY A 427 11.85 12.67 -9.98
CA GLY A 427 13.16 13.17 -9.53
C GLY A 427 13.13 14.67 -9.22
N THR A 428 12.54 15.48 -10.12
CA THR A 428 12.42 16.93 -9.90
C THR A 428 11.47 17.27 -8.75
N ARG A 429 10.35 16.54 -8.58
CA ARG A 429 9.46 16.71 -7.42
C ARG A 429 10.18 16.45 -6.10
N LYS A 430 11.01 15.40 -6.04
CA LYS A 430 11.83 15.12 -4.83
C LYS A 430 12.78 16.26 -4.50
N LEU A 431 13.43 16.87 -5.51
CA LEU A 431 14.30 18.03 -5.31
C LEU A 431 13.52 19.23 -4.76
N VAL A 432 12.34 19.55 -5.33
CA VAL A 432 11.47 20.63 -4.80
C VAL A 432 11.11 20.39 -3.34
N LEU A 433 10.71 19.16 -2.98
CA LEU A 433 10.32 18.82 -1.61
C LEU A 433 11.51 18.88 -0.64
N ALA A 434 12.70 18.48 -1.07
CA ALA A 434 13.92 18.58 -0.26
C ALA A 434 14.32 20.04 0.01
N ASN A 435 14.17 20.91 -0.99
CA ASN A 435 14.47 22.34 -0.85
C ASN A 435 13.48 23.09 0.06
N LYS A 436 12.23 22.64 0.18
CA LYS A 436 11.24 23.19 1.10
C LYS A 436 11.49 22.83 2.57
N LYS A 437 12.30 21.81 2.85
CA LYS A 437 12.65 21.37 4.21
C LYS A 437 13.90 22.03 4.77
N LYS A 438 14.63 22.77 3.93
CA LYS A 438 15.75 23.63 4.33
C LYS A 438 15.26 25.06 4.61
#